data_6c4c5f111d9a0d361243c3a6919d58e0
#
_entry.id   6c4c5f111d9a0d361243c3a6919d58e0
#
_cell.length_a   1.000
_cell.length_b   1.000
_cell.length_c   1.000
_cell.angle_alpha   90.00
_cell.angle_beta   90.00
_cell.angle_gamma   90.00
#
_symmetry.space_group_name_H-M   'P 1'
#
loop_
_entity.id
_entity.type
_entity.pdbx_description
1 polymer ?
#
loop_
_entity_poly.entity_id
_entity_poly.type
_entity_poly.pdbx_seq_one_letter_code
_entity_poly.pdbx_strand_id
1 'polypeptide(L)'
;MTQQSQMKFDNTERLTEIGYAISYYRKKKKLSPEQLAEMVGISRQHMGAIEAPNMNRGLSIDLLLNIATVLEIEPYLLLKFPSDP
;
A
#
# COMPACT_ATOMS: atom_id res chain seq x y z
N MET A 1 1.27 24.03 12.41
CA MET A 1 1.91 23.33 12.20
C MET A 1 1.67 22.10 12.04
N THR A 2 1.91 21.47 11.28
CA THR A 2 1.59 20.33 11.22
C THR A 2 2.47 19.52 11.73
N GLN A 3 2.13 18.63 12.10
CA GLN A 3 2.83 17.85 12.88
C GLN A 3 3.27 16.59 12.26
N GLN A 4 2.95 16.41 10.99
CA GLN A 4 3.33 15.19 10.36
C GLN A 4 4.82 15.04 10.36
N SER A 5 5.55 16.12 10.07
CA SER A 5 6.99 16.01 9.97
C SER A 5 7.62 15.86 11.33
N GLN A 6 6.82 15.89 12.39
CA GLN A 6 7.35 15.79 13.73
C GLN A 6 6.99 14.50 14.41
N MET A 7 6.58 13.51 13.64
CA MET A 7 6.32 12.23 14.22
C MET A 7 7.58 11.64 14.78
N LYS A 8 7.43 10.99 15.96
CA LYS A 8 8.55 10.46 16.63
C LYS A 8 9.18 9.30 15.95
N PHE A 9 8.44 8.52 15.24
CA PHE A 9 8.93 7.29 14.68
C PHE A 9 8.86 7.29 13.18
N ASP A 10 9.89 6.71 12.56
CA ASP A 10 9.96 6.61 11.11
C ASP A 10 9.39 5.27 10.70
N ASN A 11 8.33 5.27 9.93
CA ASN A 11 7.66 4.05 9.50
C ASN A 11 7.97 3.68 8.06
N THR A 12 9.03 4.24 7.48
CA THR A 12 9.35 4.02 6.08
C THR A 12 9.50 2.54 5.76
N GLU A 13 10.16 1.80 6.62
CA GLU A 13 10.39 0.38 6.35
C GLU A 13 9.07 -0.39 6.33
N ARG A 14 8.19 -0.14 7.28
CA ARG A 14 6.90 -0.84 7.32
C ARG A 14 6.02 -0.42 6.15
N LEU A 15 6.05 0.85 5.79
CA LEU A 15 5.28 1.31 4.63
C LEU A 15 5.80 0.67 3.35
N THR A 16 7.10 0.50 3.24
CA THR A 16 7.68 -0.19 2.09
C THR A 16 7.21 -1.64 2.03
N GLU A 17 7.14 -2.31 3.18
CA GLU A 17 6.65 -3.68 3.23
C GLU A 17 5.19 -3.76 2.81
N ILE A 18 4.39 -2.78 3.20
CA ILE A 18 2.99 -2.74 2.77
C ILE A 18 2.92 -2.63 1.25
N GLY A 19 3.75 -1.77 0.65
CA GLY A 19 3.79 -1.65 -0.80
C GLY A 19 4.17 -2.95 -1.49
N TYR A 20 5.13 -3.68 -0.92
CA TYR A 20 5.52 -4.99 -1.46
C TYR A 20 4.35 -5.98 -1.36
N ALA A 21 3.63 -5.97 -0.25
CA ALA A 21 2.50 -6.88 -0.08
C ALA A 21 1.40 -6.57 -1.10
N ILE A 22 1.12 -5.29 -1.32
CA ILE A 22 0.13 -4.90 -2.31
C ILE A 22 0.55 -5.42 -3.69
N SER A 23 1.81 -5.20 -4.04
CA SER A 23 2.32 -5.65 -5.33
C SER A 23 2.23 -7.18 -5.46
N TYR A 24 2.56 -7.89 -4.39
CA TYR A 24 2.52 -9.35 -4.39
C TYR A 24 1.10 -9.86 -4.66
N TYR A 25 0.12 -9.36 -3.93
CA TYR A 25 -1.26 -9.84 -4.10
C TYR A 25 -1.87 -9.35 -5.40
N ARG A 26 -1.46 -8.16 -5.86
CA ARG A 26 -1.89 -7.67 -7.16
C ARG A 26 -1.43 -8.63 -8.28
N LYS A 27 -0.18 -9.04 -8.21
CA LYS A 27 0.37 -9.94 -9.23
C LYS A 27 -0.28 -11.31 -9.16
N LYS A 28 -0.61 -11.76 -7.96
CA LYS A 28 -1.32 -13.03 -7.82
C LYS A 28 -2.66 -12.98 -8.51
N LYS A 29 -3.31 -11.83 -8.52
CA LYS A 29 -4.57 -11.67 -9.20
C LYS A 29 -4.39 -11.32 -10.66
N LYS A 30 -3.15 -11.24 -11.12
CA LYS A 30 -2.83 -10.95 -12.52
C LYS A 30 -3.34 -9.59 -12.96
N LEU A 31 -3.27 -8.63 -12.06
CA LEU A 31 -3.65 -7.25 -12.36
C LEU A 31 -2.40 -6.42 -12.57
N SER A 32 -2.46 -5.52 -13.56
CA SER A 32 -1.41 -4.52 -13.72
C SER A 32 -1.60 -3.42 -12.69
N PRO A 33 -0.58 -2.59 -12.43
CA PRO A 33 -0.78 -1.44 -11.55
C PRO A 33 -1.87 -0.51 -12.05
N GLU A 34 -1.97 -0.33 -13.38
CA GLU A 34 -3.02 0.50 -13.96
C GLU A 34 -4.40 -0.05 -13.65
N GLN A 35 -4.55 -1.37 -13.77
CA GLN A 35 -5.84 -2.00 -13.51
C GLN A 35 -6.24 -1.85 -12.05
N LEU A 36 -5.32 -2.10 -11.14
CA LEU A 36 -5.64 -1.96 -9.73
C LEU A 36 -5.97 -0.51 -9.40
N ALA A 37 -5.19 0.43 -9.93
CA ALA A 37 -5.44 1.85 -9.69
C ALA A 37 -6.84 2.23 -10.16
N GLU A 38 -7.24 1.78 -11.35
CA GLU A 38 -8.55 2.09 -11.87
C GLU A 38 -9.65 1.50 -10.98
N MET A 39 -9.46 0.27 -10.54
CA MET A 39 -10.48 -0.40 -9.74
C MET A 39 -10.69 0.24 -8.38
N VAL A 40 -9.66 0.85 -7.81
CA VAL A 40 -9.81 1.53 -6.52
C VAL A 40 -9.99 3.03 -6.66
N GLY A 41 -9.92 3.56 -7.90
CA GLY A 41 -10.25 4.97 -8.12
C GLY A 41 -9.11 5.94 -7.89
N ILE A 42 -7.86 5.54 -8.11
CA ILE A 42 -6.72 6.45 -8.01
C ILE A 42 -5.93 6.42 -9.31
N SER A 43 -5.01 7.35 -9.46
CA SER A 43 -4.20 7.40 -10.66
C SER A 43 -3.15 6.30 -10.67
N ARG A 44 -2.68 5.94 -11.87
CA ARG A 44 -1.59 4.99 -12.00
C ARG A 44 -0.35 5.49 -11.28
N GLN A 45 -0.09 6.79 -11.39
CA GLN A 45 1.07 7.38 -10.73
C GLN A 45 0.98 7.24 -9.21
N HIS A 46 -0.22 7.44 -8.66
CA HIS A 46 -0.43 7.28 -7.23
C HIS A 46 -0.19 5.83 -6.81
N MET A 47 -0.71 4.88 -7.60
CA MET A 47 -0.49 3.46 -7.29
C MET A 47 1.00 3.12 -7.36
N GLY A 48 1.71 3.67 -8.34
CA GLY A 48 3.14 3.45 -8.45
C GLY A 48 3.89 3.94 -7.22
N ALA A 49 3.49 5.10 -6.70
CA ALA A 49 4.13 5.63 -5.51
C ALA A 49 3.85 4.76 -4.27
N ILE A 50 2.66 4.17 -4.20
CA ILE A 50 2.32 3.29 -3.08
C ILE A 50 3.17 2.03 -3.11
N GLU A 51 3.41 1.49 -4.30
CA GLU A 51 4.16 0.23 -4.41
C GLU A 51 5.67 0.42 -4.44
N ALA A 52 6.15 1.64 -4.63
CA ALA A 52 7.58 1.88 -4.74
C ALA A 52 8.24 1.92 -3.37
N PRO A 53 9.44 1.36 -3.25
CA PRO A 53 10.14 1.44 -1.97
C PRO A 53 10.50 2.88 -1.65
N ASN A 54 10.39 3.22 -0.37
CA ASN A 54 10.80 4.54 0.13
C ASN A 54 9.98 5.69 -0.40
N MET A 55 8.85 5.41 -1.05
CA MET A 55 7.99 6.48 -1.53
C MET A 55 6.67 6.54 -0.80
N ASN A 56 6.08 5.49 -0.52
CA ASN A 56 4.87 5.23 0.29
C ASN A 56 4.04 6.44 0.67
N ARG A 57 3.60 7.19 -0.29
CA ARG A 57 2.79 8.35 0.00
C ARG A 57 1.37 8.09 -0.40
N GLY A 58 0.45 8.72 0.32
CA GLY A 58 -0.94 8.71 -0.07
C GLY A 58 -1.67 7.42 0.17
N LEU A 59 -1.18 6.58 1.08
CA LEU A 59 -1.90 5.37 1.43
C LEU A 59 -2.67 5.61 2.71
N SER A 60 -3.93 5.98 2.57
CA SER A 60 -4.81 6.13 3.72
C SER A 60 -5.36 4.77 4.13
N ILE A 61 -5.94 4.70 5.32
CA ILE A 61 -6.59 3.48 5.75
C ILE A 61 -7.74 3.13 4.80
N ASP A 62 -8.52 4.11 4.38
CA ASP A 62 -9.62 3.84 3.45
C ASP A 62 -9.08 3.22 2.16
N LEU A 63 -8.01 3.76 1.62
CA LEU A 63 -7.45 3.23 0.39
C LEU A 63 -6.91 1.82 0.59
N LEU A 64 -6.26 1.58 1.72
CA LEU A 64 -5.75 0.24 2.02
C LEU A 64 -6.90 -0.77 2.07
N LEU A 65 -8.00 -0.40 2.70
CA LEU A 65 -9.16 -1.29 2.78
C LEU A 65 -9.78 -1.53 1.40
N ASN A 66 -9.83 -0.50 0.57
CA ASN A 66 -10.36 -0.66 -0.78
C ASN A 66 -9.45 -1.56 -1.62
N ILE A 67 -8.15 -1.41 -1.47
CA ILE A 67 -7.21 -2.28 -2.17
C ILE A 67 -7.43 -3.73 -1.75
N ALA A 68 -7.55 -3.98 -0.45
CA ALA A 68 -7.77 -5.33 0.05
C ALA A 68 -9.06 -5.92 -0.52
N THR A 69 -10.11 -5.09 -0.60
CA THR A 69 -11.38 -5.55 -1.14
C THR A 69 -11.25 -5.96 -2.61
N VAL A 70 -10.59 -5.13 -3.41
CA VAL A 70 -10.40 -5.45 -4.83
C VAL A 70 -9.54 -6.70 -4.99
N LEU A 71 -8.52 -6.84 -4.14
CA LEU A 71 -7.65 -8.01 -4.21
C LEU A 71 -8.28 -9.24 -3.57
N GLU A 72 -9.42 -9.08 -2.96
CA GLU A 72 -10.17 -10.17 -2.32
C GLU A 72 -9.36 -10.87 -1.24
N ILE A 73 -8.67 -10.07 -0.43
CA ILE A 73 -7.89 -10.59 0.69
C ILE A 73 -8.30 -9.85 1.96
N GLU A 74 -8.00 -10.48 3.09
CA GLU A 74 -8.19 -9.81 4.36
C GLU A 74 -7.17 -8.71 4.51
N PRO A 75 -7.58 -7.53 4.98
CA PRO A 75 -6.64 -6.40 5.07
C PRO A 75 -5.40 -6.70 5.91
N TYR A 76 -5.50 -7.58 6.92
CA TYR A 76 -4.34 -7.84 7.77
C TYR A 76 -3.19 -8.44 6.99
N LEU A 77 -3.47 -9.07 5.83
CA LEU A 77 -2.40 -9.63 5.02
C LEU A 77 -1.49 -8.55 4.46
N LEU A 78 -2.00 -7.33 4.32
CA LEU A 78 -1.18 -6.22 3.86
C LEU A 78 -0.36 -5.62 5.00
N LEU A 79 -0.70 -5.95 6.24
CA LEU A 79 -0.03 -5.41 7.41
C LEU A 79 0.79 -6.46 8.15
N LYS A 80 0.99 -7.61 7.52
CA LYS A 80 1.76 -8.68 8.13
C LYS A 80 3.19 -8.56 7.66
N PHE A 81 4.09 -8.27 8.58
CA PHE A 81 5.46 -7.94 8.22
C PHE A 81 6.39 -9.11 8.50
N PRO A 82 7.27 -9.43 7.54
CA PRO A 82 8.13 -10.61 7.69
C PRO A 82 9.05 -10.52 8.90
N SER A 83 9.40 -9.31 9.32
CA SER A 83 10.32 -9.14 10.45
C SER A 83 9.62 -9.26 11.79
N ASP A 84 8.31 -9.32 11.81
CA ASP A 84 7.59 -9.41 13.08
C ASP A 84 7.68 -10.83 13.62
N PRO A 85 7.86 -10.99 14.93
CA PRO A 85 7.91 -12.31 15.54
C PRO A 85 6.57 -13.02 15.45
#